data_cedf1e9396273db748d1f047d09706f2
#
_entry.id   cedf1e9396273db748d1f047d09706f2
#
_cell.length_a   1.000
_cell.length_b   1.000
_cell.length_c   1.000
_cell.angle_alpha   90.00
_cell.angle_beta   90.00
_cell.angle_gamma   90.00
#
_symmetry.space_group_name_H-M   'P 1'
#
loop_
_entity.id
_entity.type
_entity.pdbx_description
1 polymer ?
#
loop_
_entity_poly.entity_id
_entity_poly.type
_entity_poly.pdbx_seq_one_letter_code
_entity_poly.pdbx_strand_id
1 'polypeptide(L)'
;MVDDNLGGPTHQHFFNARLHMDIDGGGNTVTEHEFVPRPWGRDNPHGNVFDTTSRVLSRERDAARVANGETGRYWKIANPNLTNSVGGAPGYKLVVNPSPLMLAQEGSFVRSRGGFATKHVWVTAFDPAEKYASGDYPNVHAGGDGLPRYAAQNRPIENTDIVVWHSFGHTHVCKPEDFPVMPVEYAGFMLKPVGFFSANAGFDVPVDRNARSVRSAHTPPAAPAGDTCCHKG
;
A
#
# COMPACT_ATOMS: atom_id res chain seq x y z
N MET A 1 22.12 -17.95 -20.81
CA MET A 1 23.57 -18.03 -20.48
C MET A 1 23.99 -16.70 -19.91
N VAL A 2 24.69 -16.67 -18.81
CA VAL A 2 25.20 -15.45 -18.15
C VAL A 2 26.66 -15.21 -18.56
N ASP A 3 27.39 -16.28 -18.78
CA ASP A 3 28.76 -16.30 -19.28
C ASP A 3 29.02 -17.65 -19.95
N ASP A 4 30.17 -17.85 -20.56
CA ASP A 4 30.58 -19.15 -21.11
C ASP A 4 30.49 -20.23 -20.05
N ASN A 5 29.69 -21.26 -20.32
CA ASN A 5 29.38 -22.35 -19.40
C ASN A 5 28.67 -21.96 -18.08
N LEU A 6 28.16 -20.75 -17.96
CA LEU A 6 27.42 -20.28 -16.80
C LEU A 6 25.96 -19.98 -17.18
N GLY A 7 25.04 -20.79 -16.70
CA GLY A 7 23.60 -20.58 -16.83
C GLY A 7 23.00 -19.98 -15.55
N GLY A 8 22.03 -19.06 -15.72
CA GLY A 8 21.21 -18.55 -14.61
C GLY A 8 19.74 -18.84 -14.90
N PRO A 9 19.00 -19.50 -14.00
CA PRO A 9 17.57 -19.68 -14.18
C PRO A 9 16.82 -18.36 -13.95
N THR A 10 15.73 -18.14 -14.68
CA THR A 10 14.78 -17.08 -14.32
C THR A 10 14.19 -17.39 -12.95
N HIS A 11 14.19 -16.41 -12.06
CA HIS A 11 13.75 -16.58 -10.68
C HIS A 11 13.07 -15.33 -10.14
N GLN A 12 12.46 -15.44 -8.96
CA GLN A 12 11.76 -14.33 -8.33
C GLN A 12 12.36 -14.04 -6.96
N HIS A 13 12.44 -12.77 -6.64
CA HIS A 13 12.77 -12.25 -5.32
C HIS A 13 11.52 -11.66 -4.70
N PHE A 14 11.19 -12.08 -3.48
CA PHE A 14 10.07 -11.53 -2.72
C PHE A 14 10.53 -11.03 -1.37
N PHE A 15 10.04 -9.86 -1.02
CA PHE A 15 10.19 -9.23 0.28
C PHE A 15 8.82 -9.08 0.91
N ASN A 16 8.78 -9.03 2.23
CA ASN A 16 7.56 -8.73 2.96
C ASN A 16 7.84 -7.70 4.04
N ALA A 17 7.11 -6.60 4.02
CA ALA A 17 7.11 -5.60 5.07
C ALA A 17 6.01 -5.93 6.07
N ARG A 18 6.39 -6.07 7.36
CA ARG A 18 5.47 -6.21 8.48
C ARG A 18 5.27 -4.84 9.13
N LEU A 19 4.07 -4.31 9.05
CA LEU A 19 3.70 -2.98 9.53
C LEU A 19 2.70 -3.14 10.67
N HIS A 20 3.19 -3.10 11.91
CA HIS A 20 2.33 -3.02 13.07
C HIS A 20 1.84 -1.57 13.20
N MET A 21 0.55 -1.37 13.02
CA MET A 21 -0.04 -0.04 12.93
C MET A 21 -0.62 0.35 14.29
N ASP A 22 -0.18 1.51 14.77
CA ASP A 22 -0.65 2.14 16.00
C ASP A 22 -0.86 3.64 15.73
N ILE A 23 -2.01 3.97 15.13
CA ILE A 23 -2.35 5.33 14.74
C ILE A 23 -3.13 5.95 15.91
N ASP A 24 -2.39 6.52 16.85
CA ASP A 24 -2.93 7.13 18.08
C ASP A 24 -3.87 6.17 18.84
N GLY A 25 -3.34 4.97 19.10
CA GLY A 25 -4.01 3.85 19.76
C GLY A 25 -4.21 2.63 18.85
N GLY A 26 -4.39 1.47 19.48
CA GLY A 26 -4.46 0.16 18.79
C GLY A 26 -5.74 -0.10 18.00
N GLY A 27 -6.74 0.76 18.04
CA GLY A 27 -8.01 0.59 17.30
C GLY A 27 -7.91 1.08 15.87
N ASN A 28 -7.35 0.27 14.97
CA ASN A 28 -7.15 0.62 13.56
C ASN A 28 -8.03 -0.21 12.63
N THR A 29 -8.30 0.32 11.45
CA THR A 29 -9.11 -0.33 10.40
C THR A 29 -8.46 -0.14 9.05
N VAL A 30 -8.50 -1.16 8.20
CA VAL A 30 -8.06 -1.07 6.81
C VAL A 30 -9.26 -0.97 5.89
N THR A 31 -9.24 0.04 5.02
CA THR A 31 -10.21 0.22 3.95
C THR A 31 -9.51 0.12 2.60
N GLU A 32 -9.99 -0.76 1.75
CA GLU A 32 -9.58 -0.86 0.35
C GLU A 32 -10.36 0.14 -0.49
N HIS A 33 -9.68 0.86 -1.37
CA HIS A 33 -10.26 1.86 -2.27
C HIS A 33 -9.91 1.54 -3.71
N GLU A 34 -10.86 1.79 -4.62
CA GLU A 34 -10.68 1.66 -6.06
C GLU A 34 -11.37 2.81 -6.78
N PHE A 35 -10.89 3.12 -7.98
CA PHE A 35 -11.53 4.07 -8.87
C PHE A 35 -12.36 3.32 -9.92
N VAL A 36 -13.58 3.78 -10.13
CA VAL A 36 -14.50 3.18 -11.11
C VAL A 36 -15.07 4.25 -12.03
N PRO A 37 -15.18 3.99 -13.34
CA PRO A 37 -15.83 4.92 -14.24
C PRO A 37 -17.29 5.10 -13.85
N ARG A 38 -17.77 6.34 -13.88
CA ARG A 38 -19.19 6.61 -13.79
C ARG A 38 -19.84 6.37 -15.15
N PRO A 39 -20.97 5.66 -15.23
CA PRO A 39 -21.67 5.44 -16.50
C PRO A 39 -22.00 6.75 -17.22
N TRP A 40 -22.05 6.72 -18.54
CA TRP A 40 -22.53 7.84 -19.35
C TRP A 40 -23.97 8.17 -18.97
N GLY A 41 -24.30 9.45 -18.88
CA GLY A 41 -25.62 9.89 -18.52
C GLY A 41 -25.67 11.38 -18.20
N ARG A 42 -26.76 11.81 -17.62
CA ARG A 42 -26.98 13.21 -17.25
C ARG A 42 -25.83 13.77 -16.38
N ASP A 43 -25.37 12.97 -15.43
CA ASP A 43 -24.33 13.39 -14.47
C ASP A 43 -22.90 13.09 -14.96
N ASN A 44 -22.78 12.53 -16.15
CA ASN A 44 -21.51 12.29 -16.84
C ASN A 44 -21.69 12.41 -18.36
N PRO A 45 -22.06 13.59 -18.90
CA PRO A 45 -22.39 13.75 -20.31
C PRO A 45 -21.20 13.61 -21.25
N HIS A 46 -19.98 13.67 -20.74
CA HIS A 46 -18.73 13.53 -21.52
C HIS A 46 -18.04 12.19 -21.29
N GLY A 47 -18.55 11.32 -20.41
CA GLY A 47 -17.98 10.00 -20.13
C GLY A 47 -16.59 10.03 -19.46
N ASN A 48 -16.18 11.15 -18.85
CA ASN A 48 -14.85 11.35 -18.26
C ASN A 48 -14.84 11.51 -16.75
N VAL A 49 -15.98 11.22 -16.08
CA VAL A 49 -16.11 11.23 -14.62
C VAL A 49 -15.90 9.82 -14.08
N PHE A 50 -15.24 9.71 -12.96
CA PHE A 50 -15.05 8.48 -12.21
C PHE A 50 -15.28 8.72 -10.71
N ASP A 51 -15.64 7.66 -10.01
CA ASP A 51 -15.91 7.65 -8.58
C ASP A 51 -14.89 6.81 -7.83
N THR A 52 -14.81 7.01 -6.51
CA THR A 52 -14.05 6.14 -5.62
C THR A 52 -15.03 5.21 -4.91
N THR A 53 -14.80 3.92 -5.01
CA THR A 53 -15.46 2.92 -4.19
C THR A 53 -14.58 2.52 -3.03
N SER A 54 -15.16 2.13 -1.91
CA SER A 54 -14.42 1.70 -0.73
C SER A 54 -15.06 0.49 -0.07
N ARG A 55 -14.21 -0.36 0.50
CA ARG A 55 -14.62 -1.57 1.24
C ARG A 55 -13.78 -1.69 2.49
N VAL A 56 -14.44 -1.79 3.65
CA VAL A 56 -13.76 -2.15 4.91
C VAL A 56 -13.36 -3.61 4.87
N LEU A 57 -12.15 -3.91 5.30
CA LEU A 57 -11.66 -5.27 5.50
C LEU A 57 -11.93 -5.65 6.96
N SER A 58 -12.99 -6.42 7.20
CA SER A 58 -13.48 -6.70 8.55
C SER A 58 -12.91 -7.99 9.14
N ARG A 59 -12.43 -8.89 8.28
CA ARG A 59 -11.90 -10.19 8.69
C ARG A 59 -10.63 -10.56 7.93
N GLU A 60 -9.75 -11.31 8.59
CA GLU A 60 -8.46 -11.71 8.02
C GLU A 60 -8.57 -12.42 6.67
N ARG A 61 -9.55 -13.31 6.48
CA ARG A 61 -9.76 -14.02 5.20
C ARG A 61 -10.10 -13.08 4.06
N ASP A 62 -10.81 -11.99 4.35
CA ASP A 62 -11.20 -10.99 3.35
C ASP A 62 -10.05 -10.04 3.03
N ALA A 63 -9.02 -10.01 3.86
CA ALA A 63 -7.90 -9.09 3.80
C ALA A 63 -6.67 -9.64 3.07
N ALA A 64 -6.77 -10.80 2.44
CA ALA A 64 -5.76 -11.34 1.53
C ALA A 64 -5.98 -10.76 0.12
N ARG A 65 -5.31 -9.64 -0.22
CA ARG A 65 -5.65 -8.81 -1.37
C ARG A 65 -4.55 -8.74 -2.43
N VAL A 66 -4.97 -8.59 -3.68
CA VAL A 66 -4.08 -8.38 -4.83
C VAL A 66 -4.19 -6.92 -5.27
N ALA A 67 -3.06 -6.31 -5.61
CA ALA A 67 -3.03 -4.98 -6.22
C ALA A 67 -3.74 -5.00 -7.58
N ASN A 68 -4.36 -3.88 -7.92
CA ASN A 68 -5.01 -3.69 -9.21
C ASN A 68 -4.59 -2.34 -9.80
N GLY A 69 -3.73 -2.38 -10.81
CA GLY A 69 -3.24 -1.18 -11.48
C GLY A 69 -4.30 -0.50 -12.35
N GLU A 70 -5.27 -1.25 -12.88
CA GLU A 70 -6.33 -0.70 -13.74
C GLU A 70 -7.25 0.24 -12.96
N THR A 71 -7.59 -0.14 -11.73
CA THR A 71 -8.47 0.65 -10.86
C THR A 71 -7.71 1.54 -9.89
N GLY A 72 -6.37 1.53 -9.95
CA GLY A 72 -5.52 2.29 -9.01
C GLY A 72 -5.77 1.91 -7.54
N ARG A 73 -6.05 0.63 -7.27
CA ARG A 73 -6.35 0.11 -5.93
C ARG A 73 -5.29 0.50 -4.92
N TYR A 74 -5.73 0.98 -3.78
CA TYR A 74 -4.88 1.28 -2.63
C TYR A 74 -5.59 0.94 -1.31
N TRP A 75 -4.85 0.92 -0.22
CA TRP A 75 -5.39 0.67 1.11
C TRP A 75 -5.13 1.87 2.01
N LYS A 76 -6.14 2.27 2.78
CA LYS A 76 -6.01 3.26 3.84
C LYS A 76 -6.09 2.55 5.19
N ILE A 77 -5.08 2.73 6.01
CA ILE A 77 -5.03 2.27 7.40
C ILE A 77 -5.33 3.51 8.24
N ALA A 78 -6.39 3.49 9.03
CA ALA A 78 -6.82 4.65 9.80
C ALA A 78 -7.34 4.24 11.18
N ASN A 79 -7.28 5.16 12.13
CA ASN A 79 -7.98 5.03 13.40
C ASN A 79 -9.40 5.60 13.25
N PRO A 80 -10.45 4.76 13.24
CA PRO A 80 -11.83 5.20 13.05
C PRO A 80 -12.38 5.96 14.27
N ASN A 81 -11.70 5.91 15.39
CA ASN A 81 -12.13 6.59 16.62
C ASN A 81 -11.69 8.07 16.66
N LEU A 82 -10.88 8.49 15.70
CA LEU A 82 -10.37 9.84 15.56
C LEU A 82 -10.99 10.55 14.36
N THR A 83 -11.16 11.85 14.50
CA THR A 83 -11.75 12.68 13.43
C THR A 83 -10.95 13.98 13.34
N ASN A 84 -10.51 14.31 12.12
CA ASN A 84 -9.93 15.63 11.85
C ASN A 84 -11.02 16.71 11.68
N SER A 85 -10.60 17.95 11.47
CA SER A 85 -11.52 19.12 11.36
C SER A 85 -12.52 19.04 10.19
N VAL A 86 -12.29 18.15 9.22
CA VAL A 86 -13.19 17.95 8.06
C VAL A 86 -13.92 16.61 8.11
N GLY A 87 -13.93 15.94 9.26
CA GLY A 87 -14.68 14.71 9.49
C GLY A 87 -14.00 13.44 9.01
N GLY A 88 -12.74 13.50 8.57
CA GLY A 88 -11.98 12.33 8.10
C GLY A 88 -11.13 11.69 9.20
N ALA A 89 -11.05 10.37 9.24
CA ALA A 89 -10.13 9.67 10.14
C ALA A 89 -8.69 9.82 9.67
N PRO A 90 -7.74 10.20 10.55
CA PRO A 90 -6.32 10.25 10.23
C PRO A 90 -5.76 8.84 10.01
N GLY A 91 -4.78 8.72 9.14
CA GLY A 91 -4.19 7.43 8.81
C GLY A 91 -3.12 7.49 7.74
N TYR A 92 -2.75 6.33 7.24
CA TYR A 92 -1.77 6.19 6.17
C TYR A 92 -2.40 5.52 4.94
N LYS A 93 -2.10 6.04 3.77
CA LYS A 93 -2.37 5.41 2.50
C LYS A 93 -1.18 4.53 2.12
N LEU A 94 -1.40 3.22 2.03
CA LEU A 94 -0.45 2.28 1.45
C LEU A 94 -0.59 2.32 -0.07
N VAL A 95 0.43 2.81 -0.75
CA VAL A 95 0.56 2.80 -2.20
C VAL A 95 1.57 1.73 -2.58
N VAL A 96 1.12 0.74 -3.34
CA VAL A 96 1.96 -0.35 -3.79
C VAL A 96 2.45 -0.08 -5.21
N ASN A 97 3.71 -0.39 -5.47
CA ASN A 97 4.27 -0.35 -6.80
C ASN A 97 3.86 -1.62 -7.57
N PRO A 98 3.88 -1.60 -8.92
CA PRO A 98 3.74 -2.81 -9.70
C PRO A 98 4.73 -3.88 -9.24
N SER A 99 4.22 -5.05 -8.90
CA SER A 99 5.00 -6.17 -8.40
C SER A 99 4.37 -7.48 -8.87
N PRO A 100 5.16 -8.49 -9.29
CA PRO A 100 4.62 -9.79 -9.61
C PRO A 100 4.10 -10.49 -8.36
N LEU A 101 3.19 -11.42 -8.55
CA LEU A 101 2.89 -12.47 -7.57
C LEU A 101 3.76 -13.69 -7.85
N MET A 102 3.83 -14.59 -6.86
CA MET A 102 4.54 -15.85 -6.99
C MET A 102 4.03 -16.68 -8.17
N LEU A 103 4.93 -17.04 -9.08
CA LEU A 103 4.63 -17.84 -10.28
C LEU A 103 4.74 -19.35 -10.04
N ALA A 104 5.29 -19.78 -8.91
CA ALA A 104 5.32 -21.21 -8.57
C ALA A 104 3.91 -21.80 -8.61
N GLN A 105 3.77 -22.93 -9.27
CA GLN A 105 2.48 -23.58 -9.50
C GLN A 105 1.81 -24.01 -8.19
N GLU A 106 0.49 -24.01 -8.21
CA GLU A 106 -0.31 -24.53 -7.11
C GLU A 106 0.05 -25.99 -6.81
N GLY A 107 0.10 -26.33 -5.52
CA GLY A 107 0.55 -27.65 -5.08
C GLY A 107 2.06 -27.85 -5.05
N SER A 108 2.85 -26.91 -5.57
CA SER A 108 4.31 -27.00 -5.48
C SER A 108 4.81 -26.74 -4.06
N PHE A 109 5.91 -27.39 -3.72
CA PHE A 109 6.59 -27.22 -2.44
C PHE A 109 7.00 -25.76 -2.18
N VAL A 110 7.53 -25.08 -3.21
CA VAL A 110 7.94 -23.66 -3.11
C VAL A 110 6.74 -22.76 -2.80
N ARG A 111 5.61 -22.98 -3.48
CA ARG A 111 4.39 -22.20 -3.24
C ARG A 111 3.82 -22.43 -1.83
N SER A 112 3.88 -23.65 -1.34
CA SER A 112 3.44 -23.98 0.02
C SER A 112 4.27 -23.26 1.08
N ARG A 113 5.57 -23.12 0.87
CA ARG A 113 6.49 -22.41 1.79
C ARG A 113 6.44 -20.90 1.65
N GLY A 114 6.28 -20.40 0.44
CA GLY A 114 6.24 -18.97 0.13
C GLY A 114 4.82 -18.40 0.01
N GLY A 115 3.84 -19.00 0.65
CA GLY A 115 2.42 -18.65 0.51
C GLY A 115 2.10 -17.16 0.73
N PHE A 116 2.90 -16.45 1.51
CA PHE A 116 2.78 -15.02 1.72
C PHE A 116 2.88 -14.19 0.42
N ALA A 117 3.66 -14.66 -0.56
CA ALA A 117 3.87 -13.98 -1.84
C ALA A 117 2.76 -14.26 -2.89
N THR A 118 1.69 -14.95 -2.51
CA THR A 118 0.52 -15.19 -3.36
C THR A 118 -0.47 -14.03 -3.34
N LYS A 119 -0.29 -13.06 -2.47
CA LYS A 119 -1.07 -11.81 -2.36
C LYS A 119 -0.13 -10.65 -2.10
N HIS A 120 -0.53 -9.46 -2.52
CA HIS A 120 0.25 -8.25 -2.28
C HIS A 120 0.05 -7.68 -0.89
N VAL A 121 -1.14 -7.82 -0.33
CA VAL A 121 -1.48 -7.31 1.00
C VAL A 121 -2.21 -8.39 1.79
N TRP A 122 -1.83 -8.49 3.07
CA TRP A 122 -2.55 -9.24 4.08
C TRP A 122 -2.77 -8.33 5.28
N VAL A 123 -3.85 -8.55 6.00
CA VAL A 123 -4.07 -7.89 7.28
C VAL A 123 -4.44 -8.94 8.30
N THR A 124 -3.77 -8.93 9.43
CA THR A 124 -4.03 -9.83 10.56
C THR A 124 -4.30 -9.04 11.83
N ALA A 125 -5.06 -9.59 12.76
CA ALA A 125 -5.04 -9.10 14.12
C ALA A 125 -3.62 -9.23 14.68
N PHE A 126 -3.22 -8.32 15.55
CA PHE A 126 -1.91 -8.41 16.18
C PHE A 126 -1.80 -9.66 17.05
N ASP A 127 -0.74 -10.41 16.83
CA ASP A 127 -0.31 -11.52 17.68
C ASP A 127 1.22 -11.46 17.83
N PRO A 128 1.77 -11.39 19.04
CA PRO A 128 3.21 -11.31 19.26
C PRO A 128 3.96 -12.56 18.79
N ALA A 129 3.28 -13.69 18.59
CA ALA A 129 3.86 -14.91 18.05
C ALA A 129 3.94 -14.90 16.51
N GLU A 130 3.14 -14.08 15.83
CA GLU A 130 3.10 -13.96 14.37
C GLU A 130 4.15 -12.94 13.88
N LYS A 131 5.40 -13.36 13.79
CA LYS A 131 6.54 -12.46 13.50
C LYS A 131 6.94 -12.43 12.03
N TYR A 132 6.83 -13.55 11.33
CA TYR A 132 7.39 -13.74 10.00
C TYR A 132 6.33 -14.14 8.98
N ALA A 133 6.36 -13.52 7.80
CA ALA A 133 5.38 -13.75 6.75
C ALA A 133 5.33 -15.21 6.26
N SER A 134 6.46 -15.91 6.30
CA SER A 134 6.59 -17.32 5.92
C SER A 134 6.54 -18.31 7.10
N GLY A 135 6.27 -17.82 8.32
CA GLY A 135 6.37 -18.62 9.55
C GLY A 135 7.79 -18.66 10.12
N ASP A 136 7.93 -19.32 11.29
CA ASP A 136 9.17 -19.30 12.07
C ASP A 136 10.33 -20.08 11.40
N TYR A 137 10.03 -21.08 10.60
CA TYR A 137 11.03 -21.98 10.01
C TYR A 137 10.92 -22.09 8.49
N PRO A 138 11.12 -20.99 7.73
CA PRO A 138 10.83 -20.96 6.28
C PRO A 138 11.67 -21.95 5.46
N ASN A 139 12.84 -22.38 5.97
CA ASN A 139 13.77 -23.25 5.24
C ASN A 139 13.73 -24.72 5.66
N VAL A 140 13.03 -25.05 6.74
CA VAL A 140 13.12 -26.41 7.35
C VAL A 140 11.76 -27.07 7.61
N HIS A 141 10.65 -26.46 7.19
CA HIS A 141 9.31 -27.06 7.33
C HIS A 141 8.68 -27.39 5.96
N ALA A 142 7.65 -28.22 5.98
CA ALA A 142 6.98 -28.70 4.76
C ALA A 142 6.14 -27.62 4.02
N GLY A 143 5.95 -26.46 4.59
CA GLY A 143 5.09 -25.39 4.10
C GLY A 143 3.77 -25.29 4.86
N GLY A 144 2.91 -24.38 4.43
CA GLY A 144 1.59 -24.15 5.02
C GLY A 144 1.57 -23.28 6.26
N ASP A 145 2.69 -22.70 6.63
CA ASP A 145 2.81 -21.75 7.76
C ASP A 145 2.83 -20.29 7.27
N GLY A 146 2.95 -19.36 8.21
CA GLY A 146 2.99 -17.93 7.91
C GLY A 146 1.62 -17.32 7.58
N LEU A 147 1.60 -16.30 6.73
CA LEU A 147 0.41 -15.49 6.47
C LEU A 147 -0.84 -16.28 6.04
N PRO A 148 -0.77 -17.31 5.20
CA PRO A 148 -1.94 -18.13 4.89
C PRO A 148 -2.55 -18.79 6.13
N ARG A 149 -1.72 -19.29 7.06
CA ARG A 149 -2.17 -19.87 8.32
C ARG A 149 -2.72 -18.82 9.28
N TYR A 150 -2.05 -17.66 9.39
CA TYR A 150 -2.51 -16.57 10.23
C TYR A 150 -3.89 -16.09 9.79
N ALA A 151 -4.06 -15.79 8.50
CA ALA A 151 -5.33 -15.35 7.93
C ALA A 151 -6.44 -16.43 8.01
N ALA A 152 -6.07 -17.72 8.05
CA ALA A 152 -7.04 -18.81 8.19
C ALA A 152 -7.77 -18.80 9.54
N GLN A 153 -7.23 -18.16 10.57
CA GLN A 153 -7.88 -17.97 11.86
C GLN A 153 -9.13 -17.08 11.75
N ASN A 154 -9.16 -16.22 10.75
CA ASN A 154 -10.31 -15.37 10.41
C ASN A 154 -10.77 -14.47 11.58
N ARG A 155 -9.83 -13.95 12.34
CA ARG A 155 -10.10 -13.03 13.45
C ARG A 155 -10.70 -11.71 12.94
N PRO A 156 -11.47 -10.96 13.74
CA PRO A 156 -11.89 -9.61 13.40
C PRO A 156 -10.68 -8.67 13.34
N ILE A 157 -10.67 -7.77 12.35
CA ILE A 157 -9.60 -6.79 12.11
C ILE A 157 -10.14 -5.36 11.87
N GLU A 158 -11.38 -5.12 12.25
CA GLU A 158 -12.01 -3.81 12.21
C GLU A 158 -11.94 -3.17 13.60
N ASN A 159 -11.42 -1.94 13.68
CA ASN A 159 -11.22 -1.21 14.93
C ASN A 159 -10.47 -2.05 16.00
N THR A 160 -9.37 -2.63 15.59
CA THR A 160 -8.61 -3.61 16.36
C THR A 160 -7.11 -3.31 16.19
N ASP A 161 -6.30 -3.83 17.10
CA ASP A 161 -4.85 -3.85 16.95
C ASP A 161 -4.47 -4.80 15.81
N ILE A 162 -3.87 -4.26 14.75
CA ILE A 162 -3.64 -4.95 13.48
C ILE A 162 -2.21 -4.86 12.98
N VAL A 163 -1.84 -5.87 12.20
CA VAL A 163 -0.62 -5.84 11.40
C VAL A 163 -0.98 -5.89 9.91
N VAL A 164 -0.47 -4.94 9.16
CA VAL A 164 -0.55 -4.93 7.70
C VAL A 164 0.76 -5.51 7.15
N TRP A 165 0.63 -6.49 6.28
CA TRP A 165 1.75 -7.15 5.63
C TRP A 165 1.72 -6.83 4.14
N HIS A 166 2.83 -6.34 3.60
CA HIS A 166 2.94 -6.06 2.18
C HIS A 166 4.03 -6.88 1.54
N SER A 167 3.63 -7.75 0.60
CA SER A 167 4.55 -8.55 -0.21
C SER A 167 4.81 -7.85 -1.54
N PHE A 168 6.09 -7.69 -1.89
CA PHE A 168 6.54 -7.07 -3.13
C PHE A 168 7.83 -7.73 -3.59
N GLY A 169 8.18 -7.53 -4.84
CA GLY A 169 9.38 -8.12 -5.41
C GLY A 169 9.45 -7.95 -6.92
N HIS A 170 10.30 -8.71 -7.56
CA HIS A 170 10.48 -8.71 -9.01
C HIS A 170 10.80 -10.10 -9.54
N THR A 171 10.62 -10.27 -10.84
CA THR A 171 11.06 -11.46 -11.58
C THR A 171 12.35 -11.12 -12.29
N HIS A 172 13.40 -11.84 -11.99
CA HIS A 172 14.72 -11.64 -12.56
C HIS A 172 14.98 -12.63 -13.69
N VAL A 173 15.26 -12.09 -14.87
CA VAL A 173 15.73 -12.83 -16.04
C VAL A 173 17.25 -12.64 -16.13
N CYS A 174 17.98 -13.71 -15.85
CA CYS A 174 19.45 -13.66 -15.85
C CYS A 174 20.03 -13.32 -17.22
N LYS A 175 21.03 -12.44 -17.24
CA LYS A 175 21.68 -11.91 -18.43
C LYS A 175 23.20 -11.76 -18.21
N PRO A 176 24.00 -11.58 -19.26
CA PRO A 176 25.47 -11.46 -19.14
C PRO A 176 25.92 -10.35 -18.18
N GLU A 177 25.18 -9.25 -18.10
CA GLU A 177 25.50 -8.11 -17.24
C GLU A 177 25.37 -8.42 -15.74
N ASP A 178 24.77 -9.55 -15.38
CA ASP A 178 24.65 -9.99 -13.98
C ASP A 178 25.91 -10.64 -13.45
N PHE A 179 26.90 -10.85 -14.29
CA PHE A 179 28.18 -11.45 -13.90
C PHE A 179 29.32 -10.43 -14.00
N PRO A 180 30.25 -10.37 -13.03
CA PRO A 180 30.31 -11.15 -11.78
C PRO A 180 29.45 -10.58 -10.64
N VAL A 181 28.82 -9.43 -10.82
CA VAL A 181 27.98 -8.76 -9.82
C VAL A 181 26.70 -8.29 -10.46
N MET A 182 25.56 -8.76 -9.94
CA MET A 182 24.24 -8.38 -10.41
C MET A 182 23.98 -6.87 -10.21
N PRO A 183 23.46 -6.16 -11.24
CA PRO A 183 23.04 -4.77 -11.12
C PRO A 183 21.94 -4.57 -10.06
N VAL A 184 21.82 -3.34 -9.55
CA VAL A 184 20.82 -2.95 -8.57
C VAL A 184 19.44 -2.90 -9.24
N GLU A 185 18.45 -3.48 -8.58
CA GLU A 185 17.04 -3.32 -8.92
C GLU A 185 16.29 -2.68 -7.74
N TYR A 186 15.28 -1.87 -8.07
CA TYR A 186 14.50 -1.14 -7.09
C TYR A 186 13.12 -1.77 -6.93
N ALA A 187 12.79 -2.15 -5.71
CA ALA A 187 11.46 -2.61 -5.32
C ALA A 187 11.02 -1.90 -4.03
N GLY A 188 9.74 -1.60 -3.89
CA GLY A 188 9.29 -0.92 -2.69
C GLY A 188 7.83 -0.50 -2.73
N PHE A 189 7.44 0.25 -1.72
CA PHE A 189 6.10 0.78 -1.53
C PHE A 189 6.18 2.14 -0.82
N MET A 190 5.04 2.81 -0.67
CA MET A 190 4.98 4.10 0.01
C MET A 190 3.82 4.12 1.02
N LEU A 191 4.11 4.60 2.22
CA LEU A 191 3.10 5.00 3.20
C LEU A 191 2.98 6.53 3.18
N LYS A 192 1.83 7.03 2.76
CA LYS A 192 1.54 8.47 2.70
C LYS A 192 0.60 8.85 3.85
N PRO A 193 0.95 9.83 4.69
CA PRO A 193 0.04 10.33 5.71
C PRO A 193 -1.19 10.98 5.05
N VAL A 194 -2.37 10.72 5.60
CA VAL A 194 -3.65 11.24 5.12
C VAL A 194 -4.50 11.66 6.30
N GLY A 195 -4.97 12.89 6.29
CA GLY A 195 -5.93 13.39 7.29
C GLY A 195 -5.34 13.74 8.64
N PHE A 196 -4.02 13.79 8.80
CA PHE A 196 -3.37 14.28 10.03
C PHE A 196 -3.39 15.81 10.15
N PHE A 197 -3.50 16.51 9.04
CA PHE A 197 -3.48 17.98 8.99
C PHE A 197 -4.84 18.51 8.54
N SER A 198 -5.25 19.62 9.14
CA SER A 198 -6.48 20.36 8.78
C SER A 198 -6.27 21.33 7.61
N ALA A 199 -5.01 21.58 7.24
CA ALA A 199 -4.60 22.41 6.12
C ALA A 199 -3.25 21.94 5.56
N ASN A 200 -2.79 22.54 4.49
CA ASN A 200 -1.45 22.23 3.97
C ASN A 200 -0.39 22.68 4.99
N ALA A 201 0.35 21.70 5.52
CA ALA A 201 1.42 21.95 6.50
C ALA A 201 2.54 22.87 5.98
N GLY A 202 2.68 23.03 4.67
CA GLY A 202 3.64 23.96 4.06
C GLY A 202 3.30 25.44 4.26
N PHE A 203 2.07 25.78 4.66
CA PHE A 203 1.71 27.17 4.90
C PHE A 203 2.36 27.78 6.16
N ASP A 204 2.75 26.94 7.11
CA ASP A 204 3.40 27.36 8.35
C ASP A 204 4.92 27.43 8.22
N VAL A 205 5.47 27.02 7.08
CA VAL A 205 6.92 27.09 6.85
C VAL A 205 7.32 28.54 6.64
N PRO A 206 8.23 29.11 7.44
CA PRO A 206 8.72 30.45 7.24
C PRO A 206 9.28 30.65 5.84
N VAL A 207 9.01 31.78 5.23
CA VAL A 207 9.62 32.14 3.94
C VAL A 207 11.15 32.04 4.07
N ASP A 208 11.80 31.28 3.20
CA ASP A 208 13.25 31.20 3.19
C ASP A 208 13.85 32.60 3.01
N ARG A 209 14.59 33.02 4.01
CA ARG A 209 15.30 34.32 4.03
C ARG A 209 16.73 34.18 3.52
N ASN A 210 17.03 33.17 2.69
CA ASN A 210 18.33 33.07 2.08
C ASN A 210 18.64 34.36 1.30
N ALA A 211 19.62 35.13 1.76
CA ALA A 211 20.03 36.41 1.15
C ALA A 211 20.49 36.27 -0.33
N ARG A 212 20.68 35.02 -0.79
CA ARG A 212 21.04 34.70 -2.18
C ARG A 212 19.84 34.32 -3.05
N SER A 213 18.64 34.11 -2.48
CA SER A 213 17.46 33.87 -3.29
C SER A 213 17.02 35.22 -3.90
N VAL A 214 17.16 35.33 -5.21
CA VAL A 214 16.56 36.41 -5.99
C VAL A 214 15.05 36.31 -5.75
N ARG A 215 14.47 37.32 -5.12
CA ARG A 215 13.02 37.45 -5.03
C ARG A 215 12.49 37.48 -6.44
N SER A 216 11.86 36.40 -6.90
CA SER A 216 10.99 36.54 -8.06
C SER A 216 9.89 37.50 -7.66
N ALA A 217 9.71 38.54 -8.43
CA ALA A 217 8.69 39.58 -8.19
C ALA A 217 7.27 39.05 -8.50
N HIS A 218 7.00 37.82 -8.09
CA HIS A 218 5.67 37.25 -8.17
C HIS A 218 4.94 37.64 -6.88
N THR A 219 4.38 38.84 -6.92
CA THR A 219 3.32 39.19 -5.97
C THR A 219 2.16 38.26 -6.28
N PRO A 220 1.73 37.37 -5.38
CA PRO A 220 0.52 36.61 -5.62
C PRO A 220 -0.63 37.61 -5.86
N PRO A 221 -1.52 37.35 -6.81
CA PRO A 221 -2.68 38.17 -6.99
C PRO A 221 -3.40 38.27 -5.65
N ALA A 222 -3.77 39.49 -5.27
CA ALA A 222 -4.57 39.74 -4.07
C ALA A 222 -5.78 38.82 -4.13
N ALA A 223 -6.03 38.09 -3.03
CA ALA A 223 -7.22 37.23 -2.93
C ALA A 223 -8.44 38.09 -3.30
N PRO A 224 -9.32 37.63 -4.18
CA PRO A 224 -10.52 38.39 -4.51
C PRO A 224 -11.29 38.62 -3.21
N ALA A 225 -11.60 39.87 -2.96
CA ALA A 225 -12.45 40.29 -1.83
C ALA A 225 -13.74 39.47 -1.92
N GLY A 226 -14.05 38.77 -0.84
CA GLY A 226 -15.11 37.80 -0.65
C GLY A 226 -16.32 37.91 -1.56
N ASP A 227 -16.45 36.89 -2.41
CA ASP A 227 -17.76 36.47 -2.87
C ASP A 227 -18.19 35.29 -1.98
N THR A 228 -19.11 35.60 -1.09
CA THR A 228 -19.94 34.66 -0.36
C THR A 228 -20.75 33.84 -1.36
N CYS A 229 -20.22 32.77 -1.85
CA CYS A 229 -20.94 31.80 -2.65
C CYS A 229 -21.14 30.53 -1.82
N CYS A 230 -22.36 30.33 -1.43
CA CYS A 230 -23.07 29.12 -1.00
C CYS A 230 -23.81 29.29 0.32
N HIS A 231 -24.90 30.11 0.26
CA HIS A 231 -26.07 29.82 1.07
C HIS A 231 -27.31 30.22 0.26
N LYS A 232 -28.03 29.20 -0.22
CA LYS A 232 -29.48 29.07 -0.23
C LYS A 232 -29.93 28.17 -1.40
N GLY A 233 -30.63 27.12 -1.05
CA GLY A 233 -31.36 26.25 -1.92
C GLY A 233 -31.30 24.82 -1.46
#